data_82becb5aecc8160a0b618c0f77d0e299
#
_entry.id   82becb5aecc8160a0b618c0f77d0e299
#
_cell.length_a   1.000
_cell.length_b   1.000
_cell.length_c   1.000
_cell.angle_alpha   90.00
_cell.angle_beta   90.00
_cell.angle_gamma   90.00
#
_symmetry.space_group_name_H-M   'P 1'
#
loop_
_entity.id
_entity.type
_entity.pdbx_description
1 polymer ?
#
loop_
_entity_poly.entity_id
_entity_poly.type
_entity_poly.pdbx_seq_one_letter_code
_entity_poly.pdbx_strand_id
1 'polypeptide(L)'
;GQRNDGAMLVEVLADIRVPRTGPGRPRTTPDAVLADRAYATGPIRAHLRQRGIKAVIPEKKDSAAARLRKGSSGGRPRALDAETYKRRNVVERSFALAKQWRGLATRYDKLAITYRAAVILSACIVWTRL
;
A
#
# COMPACT_ATOMS: atom_id res chain seq x y z
N GLY A 1 11.57 10.40 12.36
CA GLY A 1 10.75 9.48 13.09
C GLY A 1 10.55 8.20 12.33
N GLN A 2 10.91 7.10 12.93
CA GLN A 2 10.82 5.75 12.39
C GLN A 2 9.46 5.16 12.78
N ARG A 3 8.35 5.72 12.26
CA ARG A 3 7.04 5.06 12.44
C ARG A 3 7.01 3.79 11.60
N ASN A 4 6.41 2.74 12.15
CA ASN A 4 6.19 1.49 11.43
C ASN A 4 5.23 1.74 10.26
N ASP A 5 5.64 1.35 9.04
CA ASP A 5 4.87 1.59 7.82
C ASP A 5 3.47 0.99 7.88
N GLY A 6 3.31 -0.15 8.57
CA GLY A 6 2.00 -0.77 8.78
C GLY A 6 1.03 0.10 9.57
N ALA A 7 1.53 0.90 10.53
CA ALA A 7 0.70 1.81 11.31
C ALA A 7 0.22 3.01 10.47
N MET A 8 1.00 3.41 9.46
CA MET A 8 0.66 4.54 8.57
C MET A 8 -0.36 4.19 7.49
N LEU A 9 -0.62 2.91 7.24
CA LEU A 9 -1.52 2.47 6.18
C LEU A 9 -2.92 3.09 6.29
N VAL A 10 -3.47 3.14 7.50
CA VAL A 10 -4.82 3.68 7.74
C VAL A 10 -4.87 5.17 7.41
N GLU A 11 -3.86 5.94 7.84
CA GLU A 11 -3.75 7.38 7.55
C GLU A 11 -3.61 7.62 6.03
N VAL A 12 -2.75 6.87 5.36
CA VAL A 12 -2.55 6.97 3.90
C VAL A 12 -3.83 6.64 3.13
N LEU A 13 -4.57 5.61 3.56
CA LEU A 13 -5.84 5.26 2.93
C LEU A 13 -6.94 6.30 3.18
N ALA A 14 -6.90 7.01 4.30
CA ALA A 14 -7.84 8.08 4.61
C ALA A 14 -7.63 9.34 3.74
N ASP A 15 -6.39 9.57 3.30
CA ASP A 15 -6.01 10.70 2.44
C ASP A 15 -6.41 10.51 0.96
N ILE A 16 -6.86 9.33 0.56
CA ILE A 16 -7.22 9.06 -0.83
C ILE A 16 -8.42 9.93 -1.23
N ARG A 17 -8.20 10.79 -2.23
CA ARG A 17 -9.19 11.66 -2.85
C ARG A 17 -8.94 11.72 -4.35
N VAL A 18 -9.66 10.93 -5.13
CA VAL A 18 -9.53 10.91 -6.59
C VAL A 18 -10.74 11.63 -7.19
N PRO A 19 -10.57 12.82 -7.79
CA PRO A 19 -11.64 13.52 -8.46
C PRO A 19 -12.25 12.66 -9.57
N ARG A 20 -13.52 12.80 -9.82
CA ARG A 20 -14.18 12.23 -11.00
C ARG A 20 -14.14 13.24 -12.13
N THR A 21 -14.14 12.74 -13.37
CA THR A 21 -14.23 13.57 -14.58
C THR A 21 -15.65 14.13 -14.80
N GLY A 22 -16.64 13.58 -14.09
CA GLY A 22 -18.05 14.00 -14.13
C GLY A 22 -18.59 14.38 -12.73
N PRO A 23 -19.87 14.73 -12.64
CA PRO A 23 -20.50 15.10 -11.37
C PRO A 23 -20.43 13.93 -10.38
N GLY A 24 -20.26 14.26 -9.09
CA GLY A 24 -20.26 13.29 -8.00
C GLY A 24 -19.10 13.48 -7.02
N ARG A 25 -19.16 12.75 -5.90
CA ARG A 25 -18.13 12.81 -4.86
C ARG A 25 -16.82 12.18 -5.34
N PRO A 26 -15.66 12.69 -4.93
CA PRO A 26 -14.38 12.05 -5.18
C PRO A 26 -14.37 10.61 -4.69
N ARG A 27 -13.65 9.74 -5.38
CA ARG A 27 -13.43 8.37 -4.93
C ARG A 27 -12.43 8.36 -3.78
N THR A 28 -12.80 7.74 -2.66
CA THR A 28 -11.99 7.66 -1.44
C THR A 28 -11.56 6.23 -1.10
N THR A 29 -12.12 5.24 -1.81
CA THR A 29 -11.89 3.82 -1.52
C THR A 29 -11.29 3.15 -2.76
N PRO A 30 -10.06 2.61 -2.67
CA PRO A 30 -9.48 1.80 -3.75
C PRO A 30 -10.16 0.43 -3.83
N ASP A 31 -10.13 -0.22 -4.99
CA ASP A 31 -10.66 -1.59 -5.15
C ASP A 31 -9.82 -2.62 -4.40
N ALA A 32 -8.51 -2.44 -4.40
CA ALA A 32 -7.59 -3.36 -3.77
C ALA A 32 -6.37 -2.64 -3.19
N VAL A 33 -5.79 -3.22 -2.16
CA VAL A 33 -4.49 -2.85 -1.61
C VAL A 33 -3.53 -4.03 -1.80
N LEU A 34 -2.46 -3.77 -2.54
CA LEU A 34 -1.36 -4.69 -2.75
C LEU A 34 -0.22 -4.29 -1.82
N ALA A 35 0.13 -5.16 -0.88
CA ALA A 35 1.20 -4.88 0.07
C ALA A 35 2.01 -6.15 0.38
N ASP A 36 3.17 -5.97 0.98
CA ASP A 36 4.03 -7.06 1.36
C ASP A 36 3.55 -7.77 2.65
N ARG A 37 4.30 -8.79 3.07
CA ARG A 37 3.98 -9.58 4.27
C ARG A 37 4.02 -8.79 5.58
N ALA A 38 4.71 -7.64 5.62
CA ALA A 38 4.75 -6.80 6.81
C ALA A 38 3.36 -6.26 7.17
N TYR A 39 2.54 -6.01 6.15
CA TYR A 39 1.16 -5.54 6.30
C TYR A 39 0.13 -6.67 6.58
N ALA A 40 0.56 -7.93 6.67
CA ALA A 40 -0.35 -9.09 6.85
C ALA A 40 -0.90 -9.23 8.28
N THR A 41 -1.09 -8.14 9.01
CA THR A 41 -1.60 -8.15 10.38
C THR A 41 -3.13 -8.26 10.44
N GLY A 42 -3.64 -8.81 11.55
CA GLY A 42 -5.10 -8.92 11.78
C GLY A 42 -5.82 -7.58 11.70
N PRO A 43 -5.37 -6.55 12.43
CA PRO A 43 -6.00 -5.22 12.40
C PRO A 43 -6.05 -4.60 11.00
N ILE A 44 -4.97 -4.65 10.21
CA ILE A 44 -4.94 -4.14 8.84
C ILE A 44 -5.98 -4.85 7.96
N ARG A 45 -6.03 -6.18 8.02
CA ARG A 45 -7.02 -6.94 7.25
C ARG A 45 -8.46 -6.67 7.69
N ALA A 46 -8.70 -6.48 8.98
CA ALA A 46 -10.01 -6.10 9.50
C ALA A 46 -10.42 -4.72 8.97
N HIS A 47 -9.52 -3.74 9.02
CA HIS A 47 -9.76 -2.39 8.49
C HIS A 47 -10.09 -2.41 6.99
N LEU A 48 -9.31 -3.13 6.18
CA LEU A 48 -9.57 -3.25 4.75
C LEU A 48 -10.93 -3.90 4.47
N ARG A 49 -11.28 -4.95 5.23
CA ARG A 49 -12.58 -5.62 5.09
C ARG A 49 -13.74 -4.69 5.44
N GLN A 50 -13.64 -3.95 6.53
CA GLN A 50 -14.66 -2.97 6.94
C GLN A 50 -14.90 -1.90 5.87
N ARG A 51 -13.84 -1.51 5.14
CA ARG A 51 -13.92 -0.53 4.05
C ARG A 51 -14.27 -1.15 2.69
N GLY A 52 -14.53 -2.44 2.61
CA GLY A 52 -14.80 -3.13 1.34
C GLY A 52 -13.62 -3.20 0.39
N ILE A 53 -12.38 -3.10 0.89
CA ILE A 53 -11.15 -3.08 0.10
C ILE A 53 -10.59 -4.50 0.00
N LYS A 54 -10.32 -4.98 -1.22
CA LYS A 54 -9.67 -6.29 -1.45
C LYS A 54 -8.22 -6.24 -0.94
N ALA A 55 -7.88 -7.10 0.02
CA ALA A 55 -6.52 -7.22 0.55
C ALA A 55 -5.71 -8.26 -0.26
N VAL A 56 -4.81 -7.81 -1.13
CA VAL A 56 -3.88 -8.66 -1.88
C VAL A 56 -2.53 -8.64 -1.18
N ILE A 57 -2.47 -9.34 -0.03
CA ILE A 57 -1.34 -9.35 0.89
C ILE A 57 -1.00 -10.80 1.20
N PRO A 58 0.24 -11.28 0.96
CA PRO A 58 0.63 -12.64 1.29
C PRO A 58 0.52 -12.93 2.79
N GLU A 59 0.26 -14.18 3.16
CA GLU A 59 0.33 -14.60 4.55
C GLU A 59 1.78 -14.81 4.99
N LYS A 60 2.10 -14.44 6.22
CA LYS A 60 3.40 -14.76 6.82
C LYS A 60 3.50 -16.26 7.05
N LYS A 61 4.67 -16.87 6.78
CA LYS A 61 4.91 -18.31 6.96
C LYS A 61 4.55 -18.77 8.39
N ASP A 62 4.98 -18.00 9.39
CA ASP A 62 4.72 -18.31 10.81
C ASP A 62 3.22 -18.26 11.14
N SER A 63 2.48 -17.32 10.56
CA SER A 63 1.03 -17.21 10.72
C SER A 63 0.31 -18.39 10.07
N ALA A 64 0.76 -18.82 8.89
CA ALA A 64 0.23 -19.99 8.21
C ALA A 64 0.50 -21.27 9.02
N ALA A 65 1.72 -21.44 9.52
CA ALA A 65 2.09 -22.57 10.36
C ALA A 65 1.29 -22.59 11.68
N ALA A 66 1.13 -21.42 12.33
CA ALA A 66 0.32 -21.29 13.54
C ALA A 66 -1.16 -21.64 13.29
N ARG A 67 -1.71 -21.23 12.14
CA ARG A 67 -3.08 -21.58 11.74
C ARG A 67 -3.22 -23.10 11.52
N LEU A 68 -2.27 -23.73 10.83
CA LEU A 68 -2.27 -25.18 10.61
C LEU A 68 -2.21 -25.96 11.93
N ARG A 69 -1.38 -25.53 12.89
CA ARG A 69 -1.31 -26.17 14.22
C ARG A 69 -2.64 -26.12 15.00
N LYS A 70 -3.48 -25.12 14.73
CA LYS A 70 -4.80 -24.98 15.35
C LYS A 70 -5.87 -25.90 14.73
N GLY A 71 -5.56 -26.61 13.65
CA GLY A 71 -6.49 -27.51 12.97
C GLY A 71 -7.77 -26.78 12.54
N SER A 72 -8.93 -27.34 12.87
CA SER A 72 -10.24 -26.77 12.54
C SER A 72 -10.46 -25.36 13.12
N SER A 73 -9.90 -25.05 14.28
CA SER A 73 -10.01 -23.72 14.91
C SER A 73 -9.07 -22.67 14.28
N GLY A 74 -8.17 -23.08 13.38
CA GLY A 74 -7.27 -22.17 12.67
C GLY A 74 -7.92 -21.34 11.56
N GLY A 75 -9.14 -21.71 11.17
CA GLY A 75 -9.93 -21.01 10.15
C GLY A 75 -9.45 -21.29 8.71
N ARG A 76 -10.18 -20.73 7.75
CA ARG A 76 -9.92 -20.93 6.31
C ARG A 76 -8.56 -20.34 5.89
N PRO A 77 -7.79 -21.06 5.06
CA PRO A 77 -6.59 -20.51 4.42
C PRO A 77 -6.88 -19.20 3.68
N ARG A 78 -5.94 -18.27 3.75
CA ARG A 78 -6.09 -16.97 3.07
C ARG A 78 -5.74 -17.15 1.59
N ALA A 79 -6.73 -16.99 0.72
CA ALA A 79 -6.49 -16.97 -0.71
C ALA A 79 -5.67 -15.72 -1.09
N LEU A 80 -4.58 -15.93 -1.83
CA LEU A 80 -3.80 -14.87 -2.45
C LEU A 80 -4.09 -14.89 -3.94
N ASP A 81 -4.55 -13.76 -4.46
CA ASP A 81 -4.62 -13.50 -5.89
C ASP A 81 -3.19 -13.24 -6.40
N ALA A 82 -2.54 -14.30 -6.87
CA ALA A 82 -1.13 -14.25 -7.29
C ALA A 82 -0.92 -13.37 -8.53
N GLU A 83 -1.88 -13.36 -9.46
CA GLU A 83 -1.79 -12.55 -10.68
C GLU A 83 -1.89 -11.07 -10.34
N THR A 84 -2.85 -10.68 -9.53
CA THR A 84 -2.94 -9.30 -9.05
C THR A 84 -1.72 -8.94 -8.21
N TYR A 85 -1.19 -9.86 -7.40
CA TYR A 85 0.00 -9.59 -6.59
C TYR A 85 1.27 -9.31 -7.40
N LYS A 86 1.45 -9.93 -8.56
CA LYS A 86 2.58 -9.66 -9.47
C LYS A 86 2.63 -8.18 -9.88
N ARG A 87 1.47 -7.52 -9.97
CA ARG A 87 1.38 -6.07 -10.29
C ARG A 87 2.03 -5.18 -9.24
N ARG A 88 2.31 -5.69 -8.02
CA ARG A 88 3.05 -4.95 -6.98
C ARG A 88 4.43 -4.48 -7.46
N ASN A 89 5.01 -5.13 -8.45
CA ASN A 89 6.26 -4.70 -9.08
C ASN A 89 6.25 -3.25 -9.60
N VAL A 90 5.07 -2.69 -9.88
CA VAL A 90 4.91 -1.27 -10.25
C VAL A 90 5.42 -0.36 -9.14
N VAL A 91 5.20 -0.73 -7.87
CA VAL A 91 5.66 0.05 -6.70
C VAL A 91 7.19 0.07 -6.65
N GLU A 92 7.84 -1.09 -6.85
CA GLU A 92 9.31 -1.18 -6.85
C GLU A 92 9.92 -0.34 -7.98
N ARG A 93 9.31 -0.39 -9.17
CA ARG A 93 9.70 0.47 -10.29
C ARG A 93 9.52 1.96 -9.99
N SER A 94 8.41 2.33 -9.34
CA SER A 94 8.17 3.74 -8.96
C SER A 94 9.22 4.25 -7.97
N PHE A 95 9.64 3.42 -7.01
CA PHE A 95 10.74 3.77 -6.11
C PHE A 95 12.08 3.87 -6.84
N ALA A 96 12.35 2.99 -7.80
CA ALA A 96 13.57 3.07 -8.61
C ALA A 96 13.62 4.38 -9.42
N LEU A 97 12.50 4.79 -10.01
CA LEU A 97 12.39 6.06 -10.71
C LEU A 97 12.57 7.26 -9.76
N ALA A 98 11.90 7.24 -8.60
CA ALA A 98 12.05 8.31 -7.60
C ALA A 98 13.50 8.44 -7.09
N LYS A 99 14.23 7.33 -6.95
CA LYS A 99 15.64 7.32 -6.53
C LYS A 99 16.59 7.91 -7.56
N GLN A 100 16.20 8.06 -8.83
CA GLN A 100 17.00 8.77 -9.83
C GLN A 100 17.12 10.27 -9.50
N TRP A 101 16.20 10.79 -8.70
CA TRP A 101 16.26 12.17 -8.20
C TRP A 101 17.07 12.19 -6.90
N ARG A 102 18.31 12.70 -6.99
CA ARG A 102 19.25 12.71 -5.86
C ARG A 102 18.65 13.32 -4.60
N GLY A 103 17.92 14.43 -4.72
CA GLY A 103 17.26 15.09 -3.60
C GLY A 103 16.26 14.18 -2.87
N LEU A 104 15.50 13.37 -3.60
CA LEU A 104 14.55 12.39 -3.03
C LEU A 104 15.28 11.19 -2.44
N ALA A 105 16.27 10.66 -3.14
CA ALA A 105 17.03 9.48 -2.70
C ALA A 105 17.75 9.72 -1.37
N THR A 106 18.36 10.90 -1.20
CA THR A 106 19.16 11.26 -0.03
C THR A 106 18.35 11.94 1.08
N ARG A 107 17.07 12.26 0.83
CA ARG A 107 16.18 12.96 1.77
C ARG A 107 16.83 14.22 2.33
N TYR A 108 17.32 15.09 1.47
CA TYR A 108 17.88 16.39 1.89
C TYR A 108 16.86 17.24 2.60
N ASP A 109 15.61 17.23 2.12
CA ASP A 109 14.51 17.93 2.78
C ASP A 109 14.08 17.20 4.04
N LYS A 110 14.21 17.86 5.18
CA LYS A 110 13.82 17.30 6.49
C LYS A 110 12.36 17.59 6.83
N LEU A 111 11.76 18.58 6.21
CA LEU A 111 10.34 18.90 6.36
C LEU A 111 9.49 17.92 5.56
N ALA A 112 8.58 17.23 6.23
CA ALA A 112 7.72 16.22 5.60
C ALA A 112 6.88 16.78 4.45
N ILE A 113 6.40 18.02 4.58
CA ILE A 113 5.60 18.69 3.55
C ILE A 113 6.41 18.95 2.27
N THR A 114 7.65 19.44 2.41
CA THR A 114 8.55 19.70 1.26
C THR A 114 8.92 18.39 0.57
N TYR A 115 9.29 17.38 1.34
CA TYR A 115 9.62 16.06 0.80
C TYR A 115 8.42 15.44 0.06
N ARG A 116 7.20 15.51 0.64
CA ARG A 116 5.97 15.04 0.00
C ARG A 116 5.69 15.79 -1.30
N ALA A 117 5.86 17.10 -1.33
CA ALA A 117 5.68 17.90 -2.53
C ALA A 117 6.65 17.48 -3.65
N ALA A 118 7.93 17.25 -3.32
CA ALA A 118 8.93 16.80 -4.28
C ALA A 118 8.60 15.40 -4.84
N VAL A 119 8.11 14.47 -4.00
CA VAL A 119 7.65 13.15 -4.45
C VAL A 119 6.46 13.27 -5.40
N ILE A 120 5.48 14.13 -5.10
CA ILE A 120 4.30 14.34 -5.95
C ILE A 120 4.72 14.94 -7.30
N LEU A 121 5.58 15.96 -7.30
CA LEU A 121 6.08 16.57 -8.54
C LEU A 121 6.84 15.55 -9.40
N SER A 122 7.71 14.74 -8.81
CA SER A 122 8.41 13.68 -9.54
C SER A 122 7.46 12.66 -10.15
N ALA A 123 6.40 12.29 -9.42
CA ALA A 123 5.36 11.40 -9.93
C ALA A 123 4.61 12.03 -11.12
N CYS A 124 4.22 13.31 -11.02
CA CYS A 124 3.58 14.03 -12.13
C CYS A 124 4.47 14.03 -13.38
N ILE A 125 5.77 14.29 -13.24
CA ILE A 125 6.72 14.29 -14.37
C ILE A 125 6.80 12.89 -15.01
N VAL A 126 6.85 11.84 -14.20
CA VAL A 126 6.88 10.46 -14.72
C VAL A 126 5.59 10.13 -15.49
N TRP A 127 4.43 10.55 -14.98
CA TRP A 127 3.13 10.28 -15.62
C TRP A 127 2.90 11.11 -16.88
N THR A 128 3.48 12.31 -16.99
CA THR A 128 3.36 13.17 -18.18
C THR A 128 4.34 12.82 -19.30
N ARG A 129 5.33 11.97 -19.03
CA ARG A 129 6.28 11.45 -20.04
C ARG A 129 5.79 10.21 -20.79
N LEU A 130 4.58 9.75 -20.44
CA LEU A 130 3.87 8.72 -21.17
C LEU A 130 3.04 9.37 -22.28
#